data_d4840fe1387996440fea12ff5060fff7
#
_entry.id   d4840fe1387996440fea12ff5060fff7
#
_cell.length_a   1.000
_cell.length_b   1.000
_cell.length_c   1.000
_cell.angle_alpha   90.00
_cell.angle_beta   90.00
_cell.angle_gamma   90.00
#
_symmetry.space_group_name_H-M   'P 1'
#
loop_
_entity.id
_entity.type
_entity.pdbx_description
1 polymer ?
#
loop_
_entity_poly.entity_id
_entity_poly.type
_entity_poly.pdbx_seq_one_letter_code
_entity_poly.pdbx_strand_id
1 'polypeptide(L)'
;MLETLYGRLKWKPTPWGIVVVIPARRSAMMHPYGPLVGFWLLAAGVRYWHLLDTPRMEYTEFSLQMIAIGLYVLGFLFAVCWLVWTFTKESALLLNPVEMRVQRLVMGIEVSSRNFSTGEVRGLKFVPPVESWASQGEPDPKTSKIEFRTGDKTHTFAEGVTEKEALALFAAMQRIYHFPDYSYPHLEFAKFNY
;
A
#
# COMPACT_ATOMS: atom_id res chain seq x y z
N MET A 1 -5.68 3.47 -21.55
CA MET A 1 -6.66 3.35 -20.47
C MET A 1 -6.30 2.11 -19.67
N LEU A 2 -6.41 2.09 -18.34
CA LEU A 2 -6.17 0.89 -17.52
C LEU A 2 -7.47 0.07 -17.50
N GLU A 3 -7.36 -1.22 -17.77
CA GLU A 3 -8.48 -2.16 -17.72
C GLU A 3 -8.44 -2.95 -16.40
N THR A 4 -9.58 -3.46 -15.95
CA THR A 4 -9.63 -4.31 -14.76
C THR A 4 -9.17 -5.72 -15.12
N LEU A 5 -8.09 -6.19 -14.50
CA LEU A 5 -7.61 -7.56 -14.66
C LEU A 5 -8.46 -8.54 -13.83
N TYR A 6 -8.56 -8.29 -12.54
CA TYR A 6 -9.41 -9.01 -11.60
C TYR A 6 -9.54 -8.23 -10.29
N GLY A 7 -10.76 -8.13 -9.75
CA GLY A 7 -11.00 -7.44 -8.49
C GLY A 7 -10.51 -5.98 -8.53
N ARG A 8 -9.48 -5.67 -7.73
CA ARG A 8 -8.87 -4.33 -7.66
C ARG A 8 -7.71 -4.13 -8.63
N LEU A 9 -7.18 -5.21 -9.20
CA LEU A 9 -6.05 -5.16 -10.09
C LEU A 9 -6.43 -4.47 -11.39
N LYS A 10 -5.66 -3.46 -11.75
CA LYS A 10 -5.77 -2.77 -13.04
C LYS A 10 -4.55 -3.09 -13.89
N TRP A 11 -4.74 -3.34 -15.15
CA TRP A 11 -3.65 -3.65 -16.05
C TRP A 11 -3.74 -2.88 -17.35
N LYS A 12 -2.61 -2.83 -18.03
CA LYS A 12 -2.51 -2.29 -19.39
C LYS A 12 -1.47 -3.09 -20.15
N PRO A 13 -1.85 -3.73 -21.27
CA PRO A 13 -0.87 -4.28 -22.19
C PRO A 13 -0.07 -3.14 -22.83
N THR A 14 1.21 -3.35 -23.02
CA THR A 14 2.10 -2.46 -23.70
C THR A 14 2.81 -3.24 -24.83
N PRO A 15 3.35 -2.60 -25.88
CA PRO A 15 4.07 -3.30 -26.93
C PRO A 15 5.25 -4.15 -26.42
N TRP A 16 5.74 -3.84 -25.24
CA TRP A 16 6.93 -4.47 -24.64
C TRP A 16 6.62 -5.39 -23.46
N GLY A 17 5.36 -5.50 -23.03
CA GLY A 17 4.99 -6.28 -21.86
C GLY A 17 3.68 -5.84 -21.25
N ILE A 18 3.57 -5.94 -19.93
CA ILE A 18 2.38 -5.51 -19.16
C ILE A 18 2.75 -4.54 -18.05
N VAL A 19 1.82 -3.66 -17.75
CA VAL A 19 1.83 -2.83 -16.53
C VAL A 19 0.63 -3.22 -15.70
N VAL A 20 0.86 -3.62 -14.46
CA VAL A 20 -0.21 -3.95 -13.50
C VAL A 20 -0.12 -3.00 -12.32
N VAL A 21 -1.22 -2.35 -12.02
CA VAL A 21 -1.35 -1.48 -10.84
C VAL A 21 -2.18 -2.19 -9.79
N ILE A 22 -1.62 -2.28 -8.59
CA ILE A 22 -2.16 -2.97 -7.44
C ILE A 22 -2.46 -1.92 -6.37
N PRO A 23 -3.72 -1.46 -6.24
CA PRO A 23 -4.09 -0.48 -5.24
C PRO A 23 -3.94 -1.07 -3.82
N ALA A 24 -3.54 -0.25 -2.86
CA ALA A 24 -3.49 -0.66 -1.48
C ALA A 24 -4.88 -1.13 -0.99
N ARG A 25 -4.90 -2.19 -0.19
CA ARG A 25 -6.13 -2.64 0.45
C ARG A 25 -6.48 -1.71 1.59
N ARG A 26 -7.65 -1.07 1.49
CA ARG A 26 -8.21 -0.27 2.59
C ARG A 26 -8.57 -1.23 3.72
N SER A 27 -7.98 -1.04 4.90
CA SER A 27 -8.34 -1.83 6.08
C SER A 27 -9.59 -1.24 6.73
N ALA A 28 -10.49 -2.10 7.17
CA ALA A 28 -11.61 -1.72 8.04
C ALA A 28 -11.14 -1.09 9.37
N MET A 29 -9.92 -1.42 9.83
CA MET A 29 -9.32 -0.81 11.04
C MET A 29 -9.00 0.69 10.91
N MET A 30 -9.08 1.29 9.72
CA MET A 30 -8.83 2.73 9.56
C MET A 30 -10.02 3.61 9.95
N HIS A 31 -11.20 3.04 10.18
CA HIS A 31 -12.37 3.78 10.62
C HIS A 31 -12.18 4.58 11.93
N PRO A 32 -11.42 4.13 12.95
CA PRO A 32 -11.26 4.90 14.19
C PRO A 32 -10.35 6.13 14.06
N TYR A 33 -9.48 6.21 13.05
CA TYR A 33 -8.52 7.33 12.93
C TYR A 33 -9.16 8.63 12.41
N GLY A 34 -10.23 8.54 11.61
CA GLY A 34 -10.98 9.72 11.17
C GLY A 34 -11.55 10.53 12.34
N PRO A 35 -12.31 9.91 13.28
CA PRO A 35 -12.78 10.55 14.50
C PRO A 35 -11.64 11.11 15.37
N LEU A 36 -10.51 10.42 15.45
CA LEU A 36 -9.35 10.84 16.24
C LEU A 36 -8.71 12.12 15.70
N VAL A 37 -8.58 12.23 14.38
CA VAL A 37 -8.11 13.44 13.70
C VAL A 37 -9.12 14.57 13.88
N GLY A 38 -10.43 14.29 13.79
CA GLY A 38 -11.49 15.26 14.06
C GLY A 38 -11.45 15.77 15.50
N PHE A 39 -11.27 14.88 16.47
CA PHE A 39 -11.12 15.24 17.88
C PHE A 39 -9.89 16.13 18.14
N TRP A 40 -8.75 15.82 17.49
CA TRP A 40 -7.54 16.63 17.57
C TRP A 40 -7.74 18.05 17.03
N LEU A 41 -8.43 18.19 15.90
CA LEU A 41 -8.78 19.48 15.32
C LEU A 41 -9.68 20.31 16.27
N LEU A 42 -10.68 19.66 16.85
CA LEU A 42 -11.61 20.29 17.77
C LEU A 42 -10.88 20.76 19.03
N ALA A 43 -10.02 19.93 19.61
CA ALA A 43 -9.22 20.27 20.79
C ALA A 43 -8.25 21.43 20.50
N ALA A 44 -7.60 21.45 19.34
CA ALA A 44 -6.74 22.56 18.91
C ALA A 44 -7.53 23.85 18.70
N GLY A 45 -8.71 23.77 18.09
CA GLY A 45 -9.61 24.91 17.87
C GLY A 45 -10.12 25.53 19.16
N VAL A 46 -10.57 24.68 20.10
CA VAL A 46 -11.03 25.16 21.44
C VAL A 46 -9.89 25.83 22.19
N ARG A 47 -8.68 25.26 22.14
CA ARG A 47 -7.53 25.85 22.83
C ARG A 47 -7.08 27.17 22.20
N TYR A 48 -7.14 27.27 20.87
CA TYR A 48 -6.88 28.53 20.15
C TYR A 48 -7.92 29.60 20.50
N TRP A 49 -9.21 29.23 20.61
CA TRP A 49 -10.28 30.15 21.02
C TRP A 49 -10.04 30.69 22.43
N HIS A 50 -9.68 29.83 23.38
CA HIS A 50 -9.35 30.26 24.76
C HIS A 50 -8.17 31.24 24.81
N LEU A 51 -7.19 31.10 23.91
CA LEU A 51 -6.08 32.07 23.83
C LEU A 51 -6.50 33.45 23.36
N LEU A 52 -7.47 33.51 22.44
CA LEU A 52 -7.99 34.81 21.96
C LEU A 52 -8.85 35.54 23.02
N ASP A 53 -9.44 34.78 23.90
CA ASP A 53 -10.42 35.33 24.90
C ASP A 53 -9.77 35.75 26.23
N THR A 54 -8.45 35.47 26.43
CA THR A 54 -7.71 35.82 27.65
C THR A 54 -6.76 37.02 27.42
N PRO A 55 -7.22 38.25 27.66
CA PRO A 55 -6.48 39.47 27.26
C PRO A 55 -5.30 39.86 28.19
N ARG A 56 -4.93 39.07 29.19
CA ARG A 56 -3.83 39.38 30.14
C ARG A 56 -3.03 38.14 30.51
N MET A 57 -2.40 37.49 29.54
CA MET A 57 -1.41 36.44 29.86
C MET A 57 -0.04 37.04 30.10
N GLU A 58 0.67 36.54 31.13
CA GLU A 58 2.10 36.81 31.28
C GLU A 58 2.85 36.29 30.02
N TYR A 59 3.90 37.00 29.63
CA TYR A 59 4.64 36.68 28.38
C TYR A 59 5.16 35.25 28.34
N THR A 60 5.53 34.67 29.48
CA THR A 60 5.97 33.28 29.63
C THR A 60 4.85 32.28 29.37
N GLU A 61 3.63 32.51 29.84
CA GLU A 61 2.47 31.66 29.62
C GLU A 61 2.03 31.71 28.17
N PHE A 62 2.05 32.88 27.54
CA PHE A 62 1.78 33.06 26.13
C PHE A 62 2.75 32.27 25.25
N SER A 63 4.06 32.31 25.55
CA SER A 63 5.09 31.60 24.82
C SER A 63 4.91 30.07 24.89
N LEU A 64 4.62 29.52 26.07
CA LEU A 64 4.37 28.09 26.28
C LEU A 64 3.12 27.62 25.51
N GLN A 65 2.07 28.45 25.48
CA GLN A 65 0.86 28.10 24.76
C GLN A 65 1.05 28.13 23.25
N MET A 66 1.82 29.08 22.71
CA MET A 66 2.18 29.12 21.29
C MET A 66 3.02 27.90 20.87
N ILE A 67 3.96 27.46 21.73
CA ILE A 67 4.70 26.22 21.52
C ILE A 67 3.76 25.01 21.48
N ALA A 68 2.81 24.94 22.44
CA ALA A 68 1.85 23.84 22.48
C ALA A 68 0.98 23.80 21.20
N ILE A 69 0.49 24.96 20.73
CA ILE A 69 -0.27 25.04 19.47
C ILE A 69 0.59 24.60 18.29
N GLY A 70 1.85 25.05 18.22
CA GLY A 70 2.79 24.63 17.18
C GLY A 70 2.97 23.11 17.15
N LEU A 71 3.11 22.47 18.30
CA LEU A 71 3.20 21.00 18.40
C LEU A 71 1.90 20.30 17.96
N TYR A 72 0.73 20.86 18.30
CA TYR A 72 -0.55 20.33 17.85
C TYR A 72 -0.69 20.40 16.33
N VAL A 73 -0.37 21.55 15.73
CA VAL A 73 -0.40 21.72 14.26
C VAL A 73 0.57 20.76 13.58
N LEU A 74 1.78 20.63 14.09
CA LEU A 74 2.78 19.71 13.56
C LEU A 74 2.30 18.24 13.63
N GLY A 75 1.76 17.83 14.78
CA GLY A 75 1.20 16.50 14.97
C GLY A 75 0.01 16.22 14.03
N PHE A 76 -0.85 17.21 13.82
CA PHE A 76 -1.95 17.13 12.87
C PHE A 76 -1.44 16.96 11.43
N LEU A 77 -0.50 17.79 10.99
CA LEU A 77 0.09 17.68 9.65
C LEU A 77 0.74 16.30 9.45
N PHE A 78 1.46 15.81 10.47
CA PHE A 78 2.03 14.47 10.41
C PHE A 78 0.94 13.39 10.27
N ALA A 79 -0.15 13.47 11.04
CA ALA A 79 -1.26 12.53 10.97
C ALA A 79 -1.94 12.56 9.58
N VAL A 80 -2.16 13.75 9.02
CA VAL A 80 -2.72 13.90 7.66
C VAL A 80 -1.79 13.32 6.61
N CYS A 81 -0.48 13.64 6.65
CA CYS A 81 0.50 13.08 5.74
C CYS A 81 0.55 11.55 5.83
N TRP A 82 0.52 11.00 7.06
CA TRP A 82 0.49 9.57 7.28
C TRP A 82 -0.78 8.91 6.73
N LEU A 83 -1.95 9.53 6.92
CA LEU A 83 -3.21 9.07 6.33
C LEU A 83 -3.14 9.08 4.80
N VAL A 84 -2.72 10.21 4.21
CA VAL A 84 -2.57 10.32 2.75
C VAL A 84 -1.64 9.22 2.24
N TRP A 85 -0.47 9.05 2.86
CA TRP A 85 0.47 7.98 2.52
C TRP A 85 -0.18 6.60 2.54
N THR A 86 -0.93 6.30 3.60
CA THR A 86 -1.53 4.98 3.79
C THR A 86 -2.67 4.71 2.80
N PHE A 87 -3.46 5.74 2.45
CA PHE A 87 -4.61 5.59 1.55
C PHE A 87 -4.25 5.62 0.07
N THR A 88 -3.14 6.26 -0.28
CA THR A 88 -2.75 6.47 -1.68
C THR A 88 -1.56 5.61 -2.11
N LYS A 89 -1.05 4.77 -1.21
CA LYS A 89 0.02 3.83 -1.52
C LYS A 89 -0.49 2.79 -2.51
N GLU A 90 0.18 2.70 -3.64
CA GLU A 90 -0.07 1.70 -4.69
C GLU A 90 1.22 0.99 -5.04
N SER A 91 1.12 -0.22 -5.54
CA SER A 91 2.24 -0.93 -6.13
C SER A 91 2.01 -1.08 -7.62
N ALA A 92 2.98 -0.78 -8.44
CA ALA A 92 2.94 -1.05 -9.87
C ALA A 92 4.00 -2.09 -10.22
N LEU A 93 3.61 -3.04 -11.03
CA LEU A 93 4.48 -4.04 -11.62
C LEU A 93 4.55 -3.78 -13.12
N LEU A 94 5.74 -3.52 -13.61
CA LEU A 94 6.02 -3.50 -15.04
C LEU A 94 6.80 -4.78 -15.35
N LEU A 95 6.29 -5.57 -16.26
CA LEU A 95 6.90 -6.82 -16.66
C LEU A 95 7.09 -6.84 -18.17
N ASN A 96 8.31 -7.10 -18.59
CA ASN A 96 8.67 -7.42 -19.97
C ASN A 96 9.51 -8.72 -20.00
N PRO A 97 9.81 -9.29 -21.17
CA PRO A 97 10.56 -10.55 -21.26
C PRO A 97 11.98 -10.49 -20.66
N VAL A 98 12.53 -9.29 -20.49
CA VAL A 98 13.92 -9.10 -20.03
C VAL A 98 13.97 -8.61 -18.58
N GLU A 99 12.99 -7.76 -18.19
CA GLU A 99 13.03 -7.03 -16.93
C GLU A 99 11.68 -7.05 -16.22
N MET A 100 11.72 -7.22 -14.91
CA MET A 100 10.61 -7.04 -14.00
C MET A 100 10.91 -5.84 -13.10
N ARG A 101 10.10 -4.79 -13.20
CA ARG A 101 10.24 -3.58 -12.39
C ARG A 101 9.08 -3.47 -11.41
N VAL A 102 9.40 -3.44 -10.12
CA VAL A 102 8.44 -3.23 -9.04
C VAL A 102 8.57 -1.79 -8.56
N GLN A 103 7.49 -1.03 -8.66
CA GLN A 103 7.42 0.37 -8.25
C GLN A 103 6.46 0.52 -7.08
N ARG A 104 6.79 1.43 -6.17
CA ARG A 104 5.86 1.94 -5.17
C ARG A 104 5.44 3.34 -5.55
N LEU A 105 4.14 3.53 -5.65
CA LEU A 105 3.53 4.82 -5.98
C LEU A 105 2.79 5.36 -4.77
N VAL A 106 2.83 6.68 -4.60
CA VAL A 106 2.00 7.42 -3.64
C VAL A 106 1.37 8.57 -4.41
N MET A 107 0.05 8.62 -4.47
CA MET A 107 -0.69 9.58 -5.30
C MET A 107 -0.28 9.54 -6.79
N GLY A 108 0.09 8.37 -7.30
CA GLY A 108 0.57 8.20 -8.67
C GLY A 108 2.03 8.62 -8.91
N ILE A 109 2.73 9.13 -7.89
CA ILE A 109 4.14 9.52 -7.97
C ILE A 109 5.01 8.33 -7.56
N GLU A 110 6.02 8.00 -8.35
CA GLU A 110 6.99 6.95 -8.02
C GLU A 110 7.88 7.40 -6.86
N VAL A 111 7.77 6.65 -5.73
CA VAL A 111 8.57 6.91 -4.52
C VAL A 111 9.76 5.96 -4.45
N SER A 112 9.60 4.75 -4.97
CA SER A 112 10.64 3.73 -4.97
C SER A 112 10.45 2.80 -6.15
N SER A 113 11.55 2.38 -6.75
CA SER A 113 11.59 1.44 -7.87
C SER A 113 12.71 0.44 -7.66
N ARG A 114 12.46 -0.81 -8.03
CA ARG A 114 13.44 -1.88 -8.04
C ARG A 114 13.31 -2.66 -9.34
N ASN A 115 14.43 -2.83 -10.03
CA ASN A 115 14.51 -3.55 -11.27
C ASN A 115 15.16 -4.92 -11.02
N PHE A 116 14.60 -5.95 -11.66
CA PHE A 116 15.07 -7.32 -11.57
C PHE A 116 15.13 -7.90 -12.99
N SER A 117 16.18 -8.64 -13.29
CA SER A 117 16.21 -9.45 -14.52
C SER A 117 15.15 -10.56 -14.42
N THR A 118 14.25 -10.67 -15.39
CA THR A 118 13.22 -11.74 -15.39
C THR A 118 13.83 -13.14 -15.33
N GLY A 119 15.00 -13.31 -15.92
CA GLY A 119 15.74 -14.58 -15.89
C GLY A 119 16.28 -14.98 -14.51
N GLU A 120 16.39 -14.03 -13.57
CA GLU A 120 16.86 -14.28 -12.20
C GLU A 120 15.70 -14.48 -11.21
N VAL A 121 14.49 -14.13 -11.59
CA VAL A 121 13.31 -14.27 -10.72
C VAL A 121 12.92 -15.74 -10.60
N ARG A 122 12.90 -16.25 -9.39
CA ARG A 122 12.59 -17.64 -9.03
C ARG A 122 11.55 -17.70 -7.92
N GLY A 123 10.85 -18.85 -7.83
CA GLY A 123 10.01 -19.16 -6.67
C GLY A 123 8.92 -18.13 -6.40
N LEU A 124 8.26 -17.66 -7.45
CA LEU A 124 7.14 -16.74 -7.32
C LEU A 124 5.98 -17.43 -6.57
N LYS A 125 5.61 -16.91 -5.43
CA LYS A 125 4.56 -17.51 -4.58
C LYS A 125 3.69 -16.47 -3.91
N PHE A 126 2.46 -16.86 -3.64
CA PHE A 126 1.56 -16.12 -2.76
C PHE A 126 1.80 -16.53 -1.30
N VAL A 127 1.92 -15.55 -0.42
CA VAL A 127 1.98 -15.77 1.02
C VAL A 127 0.64 -15.35 1.61
N PRO A 128 -0.11 -16.29 2.20
CA PRO A 128 -1.42 -15.98 2.78
C PRO A 128 -1.30 -14.99 3.95
N PRO A 129 -2.40 -14.33 4.31
CA PRO A 129 -2.42 -13.43 5.46
C PRO A 129 -2.13 -14.21 6.74
N VAL A 130 -1.38 -13.58 7.65
CA VAL A 130 -1.05 -14.13 8.97
C VAL A 130 -2.03 -13.59 10.01
N GLU A 131 -2.42 -14.42 10.96
CA GLU A 131 -3.19 -13.99 12.12
C GLU A 131 -2.40 -12.94 12.90
N SER A 132 -3.06 -11.83 13.24
CA SER A 132 -2.48 -10.78 14.07
C SER A 132 -3.23 -10.72 15.41
N TRP A 133 -2.50 -10.49 16.48
CA TRP A 133 -3.12 -10.25 17.80
C TRP A 133 -4.13 -9.08 17.78
N ALA A 134 -3.94 -8.13 16.86
CA ALA A 134 -4.83 -6.98 16.68
C ALA A 134 -6.13 -7.33 15.93
N SER A 135 -6.21 -8.49 15.26
CA SER A 135 -7.36 -8.92 14.47
C SER A 135 -8.24 -9.94 15.18
N GLN A 136 -8.09 -10.11 16.50
CA GLN A 136 -8.90 -11.03 17.32
C GLN A 136 -8.98 -12.47 16.77
N GLY A 137 -7.89 -12.97 16.18
CA GLY A 137 -7.81 -14.32 15.62
C GLY A 137 -8.22 -14.42 14.15
N GLU A 138 -8.69 -13.35 13.52
CA GLU A 138 -8.89 -13.33 12.07
C GLU A 138 -7.59 -12.99 11.32
N PRO A 139 -7.34 -13.63 10.16
CA PRO A 139 -6.18 -13.29 9.33
C PRO A 139 -6.24 -11.83 8.86
N ASP A 140 -5.21 -11.03 9.17
CA ASP A 140 -5.15 -9.65 8.67
C ASP A 140 -4.86 -9.65 7.15
N PRO A 141 -5.83 -9.29 6.33
CA PRO A 141 -5.68 -9.32 4.88
C PRO A 141 -4.57 -8.42 4.33
N LYS A 142 -4.03 -7.51 5.14
CA LYS A 142 -2.89 -6.66 4.75
C LYS A 142 -1.56 -7.39 4.79
N THR A 143 -1.46 -8.47 5.55
CA THR A 143 -0.22 -9.24 5.69
C THR A 143 0.02 -10.18 4.53
N SER A 144 -1.01 -10.43 3.69
CA SER A 144 -0.84 -11.19 2.45
C SER A 144 0.09 -10.44 1.49
N LYS A 145 0.91 -11.16 0.77
CA LYS A 145 1.91 -10.60 -0.15
C LYS A 145 2.33 -11.61 -1.20
N ILE A 146 2.97 -11.12 -2.23
CA ILE A 146 3.64 -11.96 -3.20
C ILE A 146 5.14 -11.92 -2.92
N GLU A 147 5.76 -13.08 -2.87
CA GLU A 147 7.20 -13.25 -2.70
C GLU A 147 7.83 -13.88 -3.94
N PHE A 148 9.07 -13.48 -4.21
CA PHE A 148 9.94 -14.11 -5.20
C PHE A 148 11.39 -14.01 -4.74
N ARG A 149 12.28 -14.77 -5.35
CA ARG A 149 13.72 -14.78 -5.07
C ARG A 149 14.53 -14.32 -6.26
N THR A 150 15.61 -13.60 -5.98
CA THR A 150 16.69 -13.32 -6.94
C THR A 150 18.01 -13.68 -6.26
N GLY A 151 18.66 -14.76 -6.75
CA GLY A 151 19.77 -15.37 -6.01
C GLY A 151 19.31 -15.81 -4.62
N ASP A 152 20.06 -15.38 -3.58
CA ASP A 152 19.76 -15.71 -2.18
C ASP A 152 18.80 -14.73 -1.50
N LYS A 153 18.38 -13.67 -2.18
CA LYS A 153 17.52 -12.63 -1.59
C LYS A 153 16.06 -12.88 -1.90
N THR A 154 15.23 -12.81 -0.86
CA THR A 154 13.77 -12.82 -0.98
C THR A 154 13.25 -11.39 -1.07
N HIS A 155 12.41 -11.14 -2.05
CA HIS A 155 11.75 -9.87 -2.28
C HIS A 155 10.25 -10.02 -2.13
N THR A 156 9.57 -8.93 -1.72
CA THR A 156 8.12 -8.92 -1.53
C THR A 156 7.51 -7.75 -2.28
N PHE A 157 6.33 -7.97 -2.82
CA PHE A 157 5.52 -6.92 -3.45
C PHE A 157 4.03 -7.26 -3.35
N ALA A 158 3.16 -6.36 -3.80
CA ALA A 158 1.72 -6.57 -3.86
C ALA A 158 1.11 -6.92 -2.49
N GLU A 159 1.41 -6.10 -1.46
CA GLU A 159 0.84 -6.27 -0.13
C GLU A 159 -0.70 -6.14 -0.14
N GLY A 160 -1.37 -7.00 0.63
CA GLY A 160 -2.83 -6.99 0.78
C GLY A 160 -3.61 -7.56 -0.40
N VAL A 161 -2.98 -8.32 -1.30
CA VAL A 161 -3.67 -9.03 -2.38
C VAL A 161 -4.43 -10.24 -1.84
N THR A 162 -5.57 -10.53 -2.44
CA THR A 162 -6.26 -11.80 -2.19
C THR A 162 -5.60 -12.90 -3.01
N GLU A 163 -5.85 -14.15 -2.61
CA GLU A 163 -5.36 -15.32 -3.36
C GLU A 163 -5.83 -15.30 -4.82
N LYS A 164 -7.11 -14.99 -5.06
CA LYS A 164 -7.67 -14.88 -6.42
C LYS A 164 -7.01 -13.77 -7.25
N GLU A 165 -6.72 -12.62 -6.62
CA GLU A 165 -5.99 -11.53 -7.27
C GLU A 165 -4.54 -11.95 -7.60
N ALA A 166 -3.87 -12.65 -6.68
CA ALA A 166 -2.52 -13.16 -6.92
C ALA A 166 -2.49 -14.16 -8.07
N LEU A 167 -3.47 -15.07 -8.14
CA LEU A 167 -3.58 -16.02 -9.24
C LEU A 167 -3.80 -15.35 -10.59
N ALA A 168 -4.68 -14.35 -10.65
CA ALA A 168 -4.91 -13.58 -11.88
C ALA A 168 -3.63 -12.83 -12.32
N LEU A 169 -2.90 -12.26 -11.34
CA LEU A 169 -1.63 -11.61 -11.60
C LEU A 169 -0.59 -12.59 -12.14
N PHE A 170 -0.45 -13.76 -11.51
CA PHE A 170 0.47 -14.81 -11.98
C PHE A 170 0.13 -15.29 -13.39
N ALA A 171 -1.15 -15.51 -13.68
CA ALA A 171 -1.59 -15.88 -15.02
C ALA A 171 -1.21 -14.80 -16.07
N ALA A 172 -1.35 -13.52 -15.71
CA ALA A 172 -0.92 -12.43 -16.60
C ALA A 172 0.61 -12.38 -16.76
N MET A 173 1.37 -12.60 -15.69
CA MET A 173 2.83 -12.63 -15.73
C MET A 173 3.37 -13.79 -16.58
N GLN A 174 2.79 -14.99 -16.45
CA GLN A 174 3.16 -16.18 -17.21
C GLN A 174 2.97 -16.04 -18.72
N ARG A 175 2.08 -15.16 -19.16
CA ARG A 175 1.90 -14.85 -20.60
C ARG A 175 3.08 -14.10 -21.19
N ILE A 176 3.81 -13.36 -20.36
CA ILE A 176 4.95 -12.53 -20.80
C ILE A 176 6.26 -13.29 -20.65
N TYR A 177 6.42 -13.98 -19.53
CA TYR A 177 7.63 -14.73 -19.21
C TYR A 177 7.30 -15.97 -18.39
N HIS A 178 7.90 -17.09 -18.78
CA HIS A 178 7.71 -18.38 -18.10
C HIS A 178 8.64 -18.47 -16.90
N PHE A 179 8.13 -18.10 -15.71
CA PHE A 179 8.93 -18.15 -14.49
C PHE A 179 9.19 -19.61 -14.07
N PRO A 180 10.45 -20.04 -13.89
CA PRO A 180 10.76 -21.34 -13.35
C PRO A 180 10.42 -21.41 -11.86
N ASP A 181 10.17 -22.63 -11.35
CA ASP A 181 9.83 -22.91 -9.94
C ASP A 181 8.58 -22.17 -9.42
N TYR A 182 7.62 -21.98 -10.31
CA TYR A 182 6.31 -21.49 -9.94
C TYR A 182 5.58 -22.56 -9.12
N SER A 183 5.54 -22.38 -7.80
CA SER A 183 4.89 -23.30 -6.88
C SER A 183 3.44 -22.91 -6.66
N TYR A 184 2.58 -23.21 -7.62
CA TYR A 184 1.16 -23.31 -7.34
C TYR A 184 0.66 -24.69 -7.77
N PRO A 185 0.04 -25.45 -6.85
CA PRO A 185 -0.52 -26.74 -7.20
C PRO A 185 -1.65 -26.53 -8.20
N HIS A 186 -1.50 -27.14 -9.35
CA HIS A 186 -2.53 -27.49 -10.32
C HIS A 186 -3.81 -26.65 -10.31
N LEU A 187 -3.71 -25.39 -10.66
CA LEU A 187 -4.83 -24.75 -11.30
C LEU A 187 -4.73 -25.16 -12.78
N GLU A 188 -5.43 -26.24 -13.14
CA GLU A 188 -5.96 -26.32 -14.50
C GLU A 188 -6.54 -24.94 -14.78
N PHE A 189 -5.99 -24.27 -15.75
CA PHE A 189 -6.47 -22.97 -16.22
C PHE A 189 -7.93 -23.15 -16.59
N ALA A 190 -8.80 -23.15 -15.59
CA ALA A 190 -10.24 -23.16 -15.76
C ALA A 190 -10.54 -21.89 -16.51
N LYS A 191 -10.56 -22.04 -17.83
CA LYS A 191 -11.20 -21.22 -18.85
C LYS A 191 -11.72 -19.89 -18.30
N PHE A 192 -10.80 -18.94 -18.08
CA PHE A 192 -11.20 -17.55 -18.10
C PHE A 192 -11.49 -17.21 -19.56
N ASN A 193 -12.69 -17.55 -20.01
CA ASN A 193 -13.24 -17.06 -21.26
C ASN A 193 -13.42 -15.54 -21.07
N TYR A 194 -12.64 -14.75 -21.81
CA TYR A 194 -12.87 -13.34 -22.05
C TYR A 194 -13.82 -13.16 -23.19
#